data_046577fbf941be7a3354bb1bef818201
#
_entry.id   046577fbf941be7a3354bb1bef818201
#
_cell.length_a   1.000
_cell.length_b   1.000
_cell.length_c   1.000
_cell.angle_alpha   90.00
_cell.angle_beta   90.00
_cell.angle_gamma   90.00
#
_symmetry.space_group_name_H-M   'P 1'
#
loop_
_entity.id
_entity.type
_entity.pdbx_description
1 polymer ?
#
loop_
_entity_poly.entity_id
_entity_poly.type
_entity_poly.pdbx_seq_one_letter_code
_entity_poly.pdbx_strand_id
1 'polypeptide(L)'
;MAIHVRSFTPGDRTRVARLWETCGLTRPWNDPYRDIDRNLDRDPPLLLVGEAPPTEAADGTTPTGGVVATVMAGYDRHRGWIHYLDVDPDHRGERHGRAMMEAAETRFLALGCPKVNLQIRTDNPDAVAFYETLGYSVDPVVSMGRRLISDG
;
A
#
# COMPACT_ATOMS: atom_id res chain seq x y z
N MET A 1 15.00 0.78 -11.73
CA MET A 1 15.78 0.38 -10.57
C MET A 1 14.90 -0.36 -9.58
N ALA A 2 15.35 -1.47 -9.05
CA ALA A 2 14.55 -2.24 -8.11
C ALA A 2 14.43 -1.51 -6.77
N ILE A 3 13.25 -1.57 -6.16
CA ILE A 3 13.08 -1.09 -4.79
C ILE A 3 13.34 -2.22 -3.80
N HIS A 4 13.70 -1.84 -2.59
CA HIS A 4 13.81 -2.77 -1.47
C HIS A 4 12.51 -2.73 -0.66
N VAL A 5 11.82 -3.86 -0.58
CA VAL A 5 10.56 -3.96 0.17
C VAL A 5 10.87 -4.52 1.56
N ARG A 6 10.40 -3.84 2.58
CA ARG A 6 10.58 -4.24 3.97
C ARG A 6 9.34 -3.89 4.80
N SER A 7 9.30 -4.41 6.01
CA SER A 7 8.25 -4.03 6.95
C SER A 7 8.41 -2.57 7.39
N PHE A 8 7.28 -1.93 7.63
CA PHE A 8 7.20 -0.59 8.20
C PHE A 8 7.90 -0.55 9.57
N THR A 9 8.58 0.54 9.86
CA THR A 9 9.12 0.86 11.18
C THR A 9 8.56 2.20 11.65
N PRO A 10 8.55 2.49 12.96
CA PRO A 10 8.00 3.75 13.48
C PRO A 10 8.62 5.01 12.86
N GLY A 11 9.86 4.94 12.40
CA GLY A 11 10.52 6.05 11.71
C GLY A 11 9.90 6.40 10.36
N ASP A 12 9.11 5.50 9.77
CA ASP A 12 8.46 5.71 8.47
C ASP A 12 7.14 6.46 8.58
N ARG A 13 6.58 6.62 9.76
CA ARG A 13 5.21 7.04 10.01
C ARG A 13 4.84 8.35 9.29
N THR A 14 5.64 9.38 9.46
CA THR A 14 5.40 10.68 8.84
C THR A 14 5.50 10.61 7.32
N ARG A 15 6.51 9.92 6.81
CA ARG A 15 6.71 9.78 5.36
C ARG A 15 5.58 9.01 4.70
N VAL A 16 5.13 7.93 5.31
CA VAL A 16 4.01 7.12 4.80
C VAL A 16 2.72 7.95 4.77
N ALA A 17 2.41 8.66 5.85
CA ALA A 17 1.22 9.51 5.88
C ALA A 17 1.26 10.58 4.80
N ARG A 18 2.41 11.22 4.60
CA ARG A 18 2.59 12.22 3.53
C ARG A 18 2.44 11.62 2.14
N LEU A 19 2.96 10.44 1.93
CA LEU A 19 2.83 9.74 0.65
C LEU A 19 1.34 9.48 0.34
N TRP A 20 0.59 9.02 1.31
CA TRP A 20 -0.85 8.80 1.13
C TRP A 20 -1.60 10.08 0.83
N GLU A 21 -1.26 11.18 1.50
CA GLU A 21 -1.84 12.49 1.21
C GLU A 21 -1.50 12.97 -0.21
N THR A 22 -0.24 12.87 -0.60
CA THR A 22 0.23 13.26 -1.93
C THR A 22 -0.49 12.51 -3.04
N CYS A 23 -0.78 11.23 -2.82
CA CYS A 23 -1.44 10.40 -3.81
C CYS A 23 -2.99 10.46 -3.73
N GLY A 24 -3.52 11.30 -2.85
CA GLY A 24 -4.97 11.50 -2.75
C GLY A 24 -5.73 10.34 -2.12
N LEU A 25 -5.07 9.53 -1.30
CA LEU A 25 -5.69 8.37 -0.66
C LEU A 25 -6.35 8.70 0.68
N THR A 26 -6.11 9.87 1.23
CA THR A 26 -6.70 10.26 2.50
C THR A 26 -8.09 10.84 2.31
N ARG A 27 -8.93 10.69 3.33
CA ARG A 27 -10.31 11.21 3.36
C ARG A 27 -10.57 11.87 4.70
N PRO A 28 -11.50 12.85 4.78
CA PRO A 28 -11.78 13.53 6.06
C PRO A 28 -12.23 12.61 7.18
N TRP A 29 -12.83 11.47 6.85
CA TRP A 29 -13.31 10.50 7.84
C TRP A 29 -12.29 9.43 8.23
N ASN A 30 -11.11 9.45 7.59
CA ASN A 30 -10.00 8.53 7.90
C ASN A 30 -8.75 9.34 8.23
N ASP A 31 -8.18 9.10 9.41
CA ASP A 31 -6.89 9.64 9.79
C ASP A 31 -5.80 8.62 9.40
N PRO A 32 -4.86 8.98 8.52
CA PRO A 32 -3.83 8.05 8.09
C PRO A 32 -2.97 7.52 9.25
N TYR A 33 -2.72 8.34 10.26
CA TYR A 33 -1.95 7.90 11.42
C TYR A 33 -2.70 6.85 12.24
N ARG A 34 -4.00 7.01 12.40
CA ARG A 34 -4.84 6.02 13.09
C ARG A 34 -4.92 4.71 12.32
N ASP A 35 -5.01 4.78 10.99
CA ASP A 35 -5.00 3.58 10.15
C ASP A 35 -3.68 2.82 10.26
N ILE A 36 -2.55 3.54 10.30
CA ILE A 36 -1.25 2.93 10.55
C ILE A 36 -1.25 2.22 11.91
N ASP A 37 -1.66 2.92 12.95
CA ASP A 37 -1.64 2.38 14.31
C ASP A 37 -2.55 1.15 14.44
N ARG A 38 -3.74 1.18 13.83
CA ARG A 38 -4.66 0.04 13.81
C ARG A 38 -4.05 -1.18 13.13
N ASN A 39 -3.32 -0.98 12.03
CA ASN A 39 -2.69 -2.09 11.33
C ASN A 39 -1.53 -2.69 12.13
N LEU A 40 -0.76 -1.86 12.83
CA LEU A 40 0.38 -2.32 13.61
C LEU A 40 -0.02 -3.13 14.86
N ASP A 41 -1.27 -3.01 15.30
CA ASP A 41 -1.80 -3.82 16.40
C ASP A 41 -2.04 -5.29 16.02
N ARG A 42 -1.83 -5.63 14.75
CA ARG A 42 -1.98 -7.01 14.27
C ARG A 42 -0.68 -7.80 14.42
N ASP A 43 -0.83 -9.10 14.53
CA ASP A 43 0.28 -10.06 14.60
C ASP A 43 0.14 -11.09 13.46
N PRO A 44 1.03 -11.11 12.45
CA PRO A 44 2.08 -10.13 12.23
C PRO A 44 1.53 -8.85 11.58
N PRO A 45 2.15 -7.70 11.82
CA PRO A 45 1.79 -6.48 11.08
C PRO A 45 2.22 -6.62 9.62
N LEU A 46 1.33 -6.22 8.70
CA LEU A 46 1.53 -6.40 7.26
C LEU A 46 1.56 -5.06 6.51
N LEU A 47 2.03 -4.01 7.15
CA LEU A 47 2.30 -2.75 6.48
C LEU A 47 3.73 -2.79 5.95
N LEU A 48 3.85 -2.77 4.63
CA LEU A 48 5.14 -2.84 3.94
C LEU A 48 5.45 -1.52 3.27
N VAL A 49 6.74 -1.18 3.24
CA VAL A 49 7.25 0.00 2.54
C VAL A 49 8.28 -0.43 1.51
N GLY A 50 8.35 0.33 0.42
CA GLY A 50 9.36 0.15 -0.61
C GLY A 50 10.32 1.31 -0.61
N GLU A 51 11.61 1.02 -0.47
CA GLU A 51 12.67 2.02 -0.50
C GLU A 51 13.36 2.04 -1.86
N ALA A 52 13.45 3.24 -2.42
CA ALA A 52 14.34 3.46 -3.56
C ALA A 52 15.77 3.67 -3.06
N PRO A 53 16.78 3.24 -3.83
CA PRO A 53 18.16 3.54 -3.47
C PRO A 53 18.39 5.05 -3.41
N PRO A 54 19.21 5.56 -2.48
CA PRO A 54 19.52 6.98 -2.45
C PRO A 54 20.26 7.36 -3.73
N THR A 55 19.81 8.46 -4.35
CA THR A 55 20.48 9.08 -5.49
C THR A 55 20.83 10.52 -5.11
N GLU A 56 21.98 11.00 -5.57
CA GLU A 56 22.34 12.38 -5.36
C GLU A 56 21.41 13.29 -6.15
N ALA A 57 20.96 14.38 -5.54
CA ALA A 57 20.25 15.44 -6.25
C ALA A 57 21.18 16.04 -7.32
N ALA A 58 20.59 16.64 -8.36
CA ALA A 58 21.35 17.21 -9.47
C ALA A 58 22.40 18.26 -9.02
N ASP A 59 22.17 18.89 -7.87
CA ASP A 59 23.12 19.86 -7.28
C ASP A 59 24.11 19.20 -6.30
N GLY A 60 24.04 17.90 -6.10
CA GLY A 60 24.95 17.16 -5.23
C GLY A 60 24.75 17.36 -3.73
N THR A 61 23.64 18.03 -3.30
CA THR A 61 23.48 18.45 -1.91
C THR A 61 22.69 17.47 -1.05
N THR A 62 21.65 16.82 -1.59
CA THR A 62 20.76 15.97 -0.79
C THR A 62 20.49 14.66 -1.50
N PRO A 63 20.71 13.49 -0.85
CA PRO A 63 20.31 12.22 -1.42
C PRO A 63 18.80 12.18 -1.62
N THR A 64 18.36 11.67 -2.77
CA THR A 64 16.95 11.36 -3.02
C THR A 64 16.76 9.85 -2.87
N GLY A 65 15.55 9.43 -2.64
CA GLY A 65 15.23 8.04 -2.38
C GLY A 65 14.40 7.90 -1.11
N GLY A 66 14.67 6.86 -0.34
CA GLY A 66 13.89 6.54 0.85
C GLY A 66 12.58 5.86 0.50
N VAL A 67 11.57 5.97 1.36
CA VAL A 67 10.27 5.32 1.14
C VAL A 67 9.53 6.01 0.01
N VAL A 68 9.26 5.27 -1.07
CA VAL A 68 8.56 5.75 -2.27
C VAL A 68 7.32 4.93 -2.59
N ALA A 69 7.07 3.84 -1.87
CA ALA A 69 5.91 2.99 -2.09
C ALA A 69 5.45 2.37 -0.78
N THR A 70 4.16 2.04 -0.73
CA THR A 70 3.56 1.35 0.42
C THR A 70 2.58 0.29 -0.06
N VAL A 71 2.30 -0.67 0.80
CA VAL A 71 1.10 -1.50 0.72
C VAL A 71 0.70 -1.88 2.15
N MET A 72 -0.57 -1.69 2.47
CA MET A 72 -1.14 -2.17 3.73
C MET A 72 -1.90 -3.46 3.44
N ALA A 73 -1.53 -4.53 4.11
CA ALA A 73 -2.18 -5.82 3.96
C ALA A 73 -2.80 -6.25 5.28
N GLY A 74 -3.83 -7.07 5.20
CA GLY A 74 -4.45 -7.66 6.38
C GLY A 74 -4.98 -9.04 6.05
N TYR A 75 -4.90 -9.97 7.00
CA TYR A 75 -5.41 -11.31 6.85
C TYR A 75 -6.38 -11.63 7.97
N ASP A 76 -7.64 -11.86 7.62
CA ASP A 76 -8.70 -12.15 8.58
C ASP A 76 -8.90 -13.67 8.81
N ARG A 77 -7.98 -14.50 8.32
CA ARG A 77 -8.03 -15.98 8.35
C ARG A 77 -9.00 -16.58 7.34
N HIS A 78 -9.66 -15.74 6.54
CA HIS A 78 -10.52 -16.16 5.46
C HIS A 78 -10.01 -15.63 4.12
N ARG A 79 -9.72 -14.34 4.06
CA ARG A 79 -9.18 -13.63 2.89
C ARG A 79 -8.07 -12.69 3.29
N GLY A 80 -7.14 -12.46 2.38
CA GLY A 80 -6.20 -11.36 2.48
C GLY A 80 -6.81 -10.11 1.86
N TRP A 81 -6.53 -8.94 2.43
CA TRP A 81 -7.02 -7.65 1.94
C TRP A 81 -5.87 -6.71 1.71
N ILE A 82 -5.93 -5.98 0.60
CA ILE A 82 -4.94 -4.96 0.23
C ILE A 82 -5.59 -3.58 0.34
N HIS A 83 -4.90 -2.68 1.02
CA HIS A 83 -5.25 -1.27 1.13
C HIS A 83 -3.99 -0.42 0.93
N TYR A 84 -4.17 0.84 0.55
CA TYR A 84 -3.07 1.81 0.47
C TYR A 84 -1.88 1.30 -0.35
N LEU A 85 -2.13 0.63 -1.45
CA LEU A 85 -1.08 0.39 -2.44
C LEU A 85 -0.80 1.69 -3.16
N ASP A 86 0.41 2.17 -3.05
CA ASP A 86 0.75 3.48 -3.54
C ASP A 86 2.21 3.60 -3.92
N VAL A 87 2.47 4.42 -4.93
CA VAL A 87 3.82 4.75 -5.39
C VAL A 87 3.89 6.26 -5.55
N ASP A 88 4.97 6.85 -5.02
CA ASP A 88 5.24 8.28 -5.18
C ASP A 88 5.15 8.65 -6.68
N PRO A 89 4.43 9.73 -7.03
CA PRO A 89 4.30 10.14 -8.44
C PRO A 89 5.62 10.28 -9.18
N ASP A 90 6.68 10.70 -8.50
CA ASP A 90 8.01 10.86 -9.10
C ASP A 90 8.72 9.54 -9.39
N HIS A 91 8.18 8.43 -8.89
CA HIS A 91 8.76 7.09 -9.03
C HIS A 91 7.82 6.12 -9.75
N ARG A 92 6.79 6.60 -10.41
CA ARG A 92 5.86 5.76 -11.17
C ARG A 92 6.49 5.30 -12.49
N GLY A 93 5.96 4.20 -13.05
CA GLY A 93 6.43 3.65 -14.32
C GLY A 93 7.66 2.74 -14.18
N GLU A 94 8.10 2.46 -12.97
CA GLU A 94 9.29 1.62 -12.69
C GLU A 94 8.92 0.25 -12.10
N ARG A 95 7.65 -0.15 -12.22
CA ARG A 95 7.11 -1.42 -11.72
C ARG A 95 7.16 -1.57 -10.20
N HIS A 96 7.18 -0.47 -9.46
CA HIS A 96 7.22 -0.53 -8.00
C HIS A 96 5.90 -1.07 -7.42
N GLY A 97 4.76 -0.71 -8.00
CA GLY A 97 3.47 -1.25 -7.57
C GLY A 97 3.41 -2.78 -7.70
N ARG A 98 3.92 -3.32 -8.80
CA ARG A 98 4.04 -4.77 -8.99
C ARG A 98 4.91 -5.39 -7.90
N ALA A 99 6.07 -4.81 -7.63
CA ALA A 99 6.98 -5.32 -6.61
C ALA A 99 6.34 -5.32 -5.22
N MET A 100 5.58 -4.27 -4.88
CA MET A 100 4.85 -4.19 -3.62
C MET A 100 3.80 -5.30 -3.51
N MET A 101 3.03 -5.54 -4.56
CA MET A 101 2.01 -6.58 -4.58
C MET A 101 2.63 -7.98 -4.48
N GLU A 102 3.71 -8.24 -5.20
CA GLU A 102 4.43 -9.52 -5.12
C GLU A 102 4.94 -9.79 -3.71
N ALA A 103 5.48 -8.76 -3.04
CA ALA A 103 5.93 -8.88 -1.65
C ALA A 103 4.77 -9.18 -0.70
N ALA A 104 3.63 -8.51 -0.85
CA ALA A 104 2.44 -8.76 -0.05
C ALA A 104 1.92 -10.19 -0.27
N GLU A 105 1.85 -10.63 -1.51
CA GLU A 105 1.40 -11.99 -1.86
C GLU A 105 2.32 -13.05 -1.26
N THR A 106 3.63 -12.83 -1.26
CA THR A 106 4.58 -13.73 -0.62
C THR A 106 4.30 -13.86 0.87
N ARG A 107 4.00 -12.74 1.55
CA ARG A 107 3.64 -12.75 2.97
C ARG A 107 2.32 -13.49 3.22
N PHE A 108 1.32 -13.27 2.38
CA PHE A 108 0.05 -13.98 2.47
C PHE A 108 0.22 -15.50 2.29
N LEU A 109 1.01 -15.91 1.31
CA LEU A 109 1.27 -17.33 1.08
C LEU A 109 1.94 -17.98 2.29
N ALA A 110 2.88 -17.29 2.92
CA ALA A 110 3.56 -17.78 4.12
C ALA A 110 2.58 -17.97 5.29
N LEU A 111 1.48 -17.20 5.32
CA LEU A 111 0.44 -17.32 6.34
C LEU A 111 -0.65 -18.33 5.98
N GLY A 112 -0.61 -18.94 4.81
CA GLY A 112 -1.62 -19.87 4.35
C GLY A 112 -2.88 -19.20 3.80
N CYS A 113 -2.80 -17.94 3.41
CA CYS A 113 -3.93 -17.18 2.88
C CYS A 113 -4.34 -17.72 1.49
N PRO A 114 -5.60 -18.15 1.30
CA PRO A 114 -6.02 -18.79 0.05
C PRO A 114 -6.37 -17.82 -1.07
N LYS A 115 -6.75 -16.59 -0.75
CA LYS A 115 -7.20 -15.63 -1.75
C LYS A 115 -6.99 -14.20 -1.24
N VAL A 116 -6.53 -13.32 -2.12
CA VAL A 116 -6.37 -11.89 -1.84
C VAL A 116 -7.49 -11.11 -2.54
N ASN A 117 -8.14 -10.24 -1.79
CA ASN A 117 -9.15 -9.32 -2.29
C ASN A 117 -8.70 -7.88 -2.10
N LEU A 118 -9.26 -7.00 -2.90
CA LEU A 118 -9.07 -5.56 -2.77
C LEU A 118 -10.29 -4.83 -3.32
N GLN A 119 -10.42 -3.58 -2.95
CA GLN A 119 -11.51 -2.74 -3.43
C GLN A 119 -10.93 -1.59 -4.23
N ILE A 120 -11.56 -1.29 -5.34
CA ILE A 120 -11.17 -0.19 -6.24
C ILE A 120 -12.40 0.68 -6.41
N ARG A 121 -12.20 2.00 -6.31
CA ARG A 121 -13.28 2.94 -6.57
C ARG A 121 -13.75 2.79 -8.02
N THR A 122 -15.06 2.88 -8.22
CA THR A 122 -15.67 2.66 -9.54
C THR A 122 -15.23 3.68 -10.59
N ASP A 123 -14.74 4.83 -10.15
CA ASP A 123 -14.23 5.89 -11.01
C ASP A 123 -12.72 5.78 -11.31
N ASN A 124 -12.10 4.63 -11.02
CA ASN A 124 -10.67 4.42 -11.24
C ASN A 124 -10.40 3.20 -12.13
N PRO A 125 -10.70 3.30 -13.44
CA PRO A 125 -10.47 2.19 -14.37
C PRO A 125 -8.99 1.85 -14.56
N ASP A 126 -8.09 2.81 -14.35
CA ASP A 126 -6.64 2.56 -14.48
C ASP A 126 -6.16 1.59 -13.41
N ALA A 127 -6.68 1.69 -12.19
CA ALA A 127 -6.36 0.74 -11.12
C ALA A 127 -6.87 -0.66 -11.47
N VAL A 128 -8.08 -0.78 -12.00
CA VAL A 128 -8.62 -2.07 -12.44
C VAL A 128 -7.68 -2.69 -13.48
N ALA A 129 -7.29 -1.93 -14.50
CA ALA A 129 -6.38 -2.41 -15.53
C ALA A 129 -5.04 -2.85 -14.95
N PHE A 130 -4.50 -2.10 -14.00
CA PHE A 130 -3.25 -2.46 -13.34
C PHE A 130 -3.35 -3.82 -12.65
N TYR A 131 -4.39 -4.01 -11.82
CA TYR A 131 -4.54 -5.27 -11.10
C TYR A 131 -4.84 -6.45 -12.03
N GLU A 132 -5.54 -6.21 -13.13
CA GLU A 132 -5.75 -7.25 -14.14
C GLU A 132 -4.43 -7.73 -14.74
N THR A 133 -3.45 -6.85 -14.93
CA THR A 133 -2.11 -7.26 -15.39
C THR A 133 -1.39 -8.15 -14.40
N LEU A 134 -1.79 -8.13 -13.13
CA LEU A 134 -1.23 -8.96 -12.06
C LEU A 134 -2.01 -10.27 -11.85
N GLY A 135 -3.05 -10.52 -12.64
CA GLY A 135 -3.85 -11.73 -12.54
C GLY A 135 -5.10 -11.60 -11.67
N TYR A 136 -5.43 -10.40 -11.23
CA TYR A 136 -6.67 -10.16 -10.48
C TYR A 136 -7.84 -9.99 -11.45
N SER A 137 -9.02 -10.34 -11.00
CA SER A 137 -10.26 -10.17 -11.77
C SER A 137 -11.37 -9.67 -10.87
N VAL A 138 -12.36 -9.02 -11.47
CA VAL A 138 -13.51 -8.51 -10.73
C VAL A 138 -14.36 -9.69 -10.23
N ASP A 139 -14.63 -9.72 -8.93
CA ASP A 139 -15.52 -10.71 -8.34
C ASP A 139 -17.00 -10.29 -8.56
N PRO A 140 -17.91 -11.24 -8.79
CA PRO A 140 -19.33 -10.94 -8.96
C PRO A 140 -20.03 -10.72 -7.61
N VAL A 141 -19.58 -9.71 -6.86
CA VAL A 141 -20.07 -9.39 -5.52
C VAL A 141 -20.29 -7.89 -5.40
N VAL A 142 -21.16 -7.50 -4.49
CA VAL A 142 -21.38 -6.10 -4.14
C VAL A 142 -20.65 -5.83 -2.82
N SER A 143 -19.89 -4.74 -2.77
CA SER A 143 -19.25 -4.28 -1.55
C SER A 143 -20.22 -3.36 -0.81
N MET A 144 -20.41 -3.61 0.49
CA MET A 144 -21.22 -2.75 1.36
C MET A 144 -20.40 -2.32 2.57
N GLY A 145 -20.63 -1.13 3.05
CA GLY A 145 -19.92 -0.60 4.20
C GLY A 145 -20.81 0.25 5.10
N ARG A 146 -20.47 0.31 6.38
CA ARG A 146 -21.08 1.20 7.36
C ARG A 146 -20.00 1.73 8.28
N ARG A 147 -19.85 3.04 8.33
CA ARG A 147 -18.86 3.64 9.22
C ARG A 147 -19.36 3.58 10.66
N LEU A 148 -18.50 3.08 11.54
CA LEU A 148 -18.81 2.97 12.98
C LEU A 148 -18.13 4.09 13.77
N ILE A 149 -16.94 4.53 13.33
CA ILE A 149 -16.16 5.58 13.98
C ILE A 149 -15.73 6.57 12.92
N SER A 150 -15.89 7.86 13.19
CA SER A 150 -15.33 8.93 12.36
C SER A 150 -14.05 9.43 13.01
N ASP A 151 -12.98 9.53 12.22
CA ASP A 151 -11.67 10.02 12.68
C ASP A 151 -11.56 11.56 12.65
N GLY A 152 -12.51 12.20 12.00
CA GLY A 152 -12.51 13.66 11.86
C GLY A 152 -13.81 14.33 12.13
#